data_176cf8751be97baa3ddb3fdb6c25983f
#
_entry.id   176cf8751be97baa3ddb3fdb6c25983f
#
_cell.length_a   1.000
_cell.length_b   1.000
_cell.length_c   1.000
_cell.angle_alpha   90.00
_cell.angle_beta   90.00
_cell.angle_gamma   90.00
#
_symmetry.space_group_name_H-M   'P 1'
#
loop_
_entity.id
_entity.type
_entity.pdbx_description
1 polymer ?
#
loop_
_entity_poly.entity_id
_entity_poly.type
_entity_poly.pdbx_seq_one_letter_code
_entity_poly.pdbx_strand_id
1 'polypeptide(L)'
;MLEELGYQALTIEGVAARSGVAKTSIYRRWQSKAEMVFDLMLHSSDELPPLEDRGSLSGDLDAIAARVVALVAGPLGRRIFPGFIGDAAGDPALMERLRNTIVLDGRNQITRVLERSVRRGELADTEAVADLQAVLIGAVLMLVLFEPEMDEGLLRNKIADLAMAVLSGGRTPS
;
A
#
# COMPACT_ATOMS: atom_id res chain seq x y z
N MET A 1 -17.37 -8.64 -7.61
CA MET A 1 -16.65 -9.77 -8.24
C MET A 1 -15.28 -10.01 -7.59
N LEU A 2 -14.37 -9.02 -7.55
CA LEU A 2 -13.07 -9.17 -6.89
C LEU A 2 -13.23 -9.46 -5.39
N GLU A 3 -14.12 -8.75 -4.70
CA GLU A 3 -14.46 -8.98 -3.30
C GLU A 3 -15.09 -10.35 -3.03
N GLU A 4 -15.83 -10.90 -3.99
CA GLU A 4 -16.51 -12.19 -3.85
C GLU A 4 -15.56 -13.36 -4.15
N LEU A 5 -14.81 -13.26 -5.24
CA LEU A 5 -14.02 -14.37 -5.81
C LEU A 5 -12.53 -14.30 -5.46
N GLY A 6 -12.04 -13.11 -5.09
CA GLY A 6 -10.61 -12.85 -4.94
C GLY A 6 -9.87 -12.74 -6.26
N TYR A 7 -8.59 -12.37 -6.19
CA TYR A 7 -7.74 -12.12 -7.36
C TYR A 7 -7.51 -13.37 -8.21
N GLN A 8 -7.29 -14.53 -7.59
CA GLN A 8 -6.95 -15.77 -8.31
C GLN A 8 -8.06 -16.23 -9.26
N ALA A 9 -9.32 -16.15 -8.80
CA ALA A 9 -10.47 -16.57 -9.61
C ALA A 9 -10.99 -15.48 -10.55
N LEU A 10 -10.43 -14.26 -10.48
CA LEU A 10 -10.77 -13.17 -11.39
C LEU A 10 -10.20 -13.45 -12.78
N THR A 11 -11.05 -13.32 -13.81
CA THR A 11 -10.66 -13.38 -15.23
C THR A 11 -11.27 -12.22 -15.98
N ILE A 12 -10.61 -11.77 -17.06
CA ILE A 12 -11.13 -10.71 -17.93
C ILE A 12 -12.44 -11.17 -18.57
N GLU A 13 -12.55 -12.46 -18.90
CA GLU A 13 -13.77 -13.07 -19.43
C GLU A 13 -14.93 -13.00 -18.44
N GLY A 14 -14.68 -13.31 -17.19
CA GLY A 14 -15.69 -13.24 -16.14
C GLY A 14 -16.16 -11.80 -15.91
N VAL A 15 -15.24 -10.83 -15.96
CA VAL A 15 -15.56 -9.41 -15.87
C VAL A 15 -16.42 -8.97 -17.07
N ALA A 16 -16.05 -9.34 -18.29
CA ALA A 16 -16.81 -9.04 -19.50
C ALA A 16 -18.25 -9.60 -19.42
N ALA A 17 -18.37 -10.87 -19.04
CA ALA A 17 -19.68 -11.54 -18.92
C ALA A 17 -20.58 -10.86 -17.88
N ARG A 18 -20.00 -10.47 -16.71
CA ARG A 18 -20.76 -9.86 -15.62
C ARG A 18 -21.11 -8.41 -15.86
N SER A 19 -20.24 -7.65 -16.54
CA SER A 19 -20.45 -6.23 -16.83
C SER A 19 -21.26 -5.96 -18.08
N GLY A 20 -21.44 -6.96 -18.96
CA GLY A 20 -22.03 -6.79 -20.29
C GLY A 20 -21.13 -6.03 -21.28
N VAL A 21 -19.88 -5.72 -20.90
CA VAL A 21 -18.91 -5.04 -21.76
C VAL A 21 -18.24 -6.05 -22.69
N ALA A 22 -18.10 -5.70 -23.97
CA ALA A 22 -17.42 -6.57 -24.93
C ALA A 22 -15.95 -6.82 -24.50
N LYS A 23 -15.51 -8.08 -24.58
CA LYS A 23 -14.11 -8.48 -24.27
C LYS A 23 -13.07 -7.60 -24.96
N THR A 24 -13.30 -7.30 -26.25
CA THR A 24 -12.41 -6.46 -27.06
C THR A 24 -12.25 -5.06 -26.48
N SER A 25 -13.30 -4.50 -25.86
CA SER A 25 -13.25 -3.20 -25.19
C SER A 25 -12.42 -3.24 -23.91
N ILE A 26 -12.49 -4.34 -23.17
CA ILE A 26 -11.68 -4.54 -21.96
C ILE A 26 -10.21 -4.72 -22.35
N TYR A 27 -9.89 -5.61 -23.29
CA TYR A 27 -8.51 -5.85 -23.76
C TYR A 27 -7.85 -4.64 -24.41
N ARG A 28 -8.64 -3.73 -24.99
CA ARG A 28 -8.12 -2.47 -25.53
C ARG A 28 -7.59 -1.54 -24.42
N ARG A 29 -8.13 -1.65 -23.19
CA ARG A 29 -7.75 -0.81 -22.04
C ARG A 29 -6.74 -1.48 -21.15
N TRP A 30 -6.86 -2.79 -20.93
CA TRP A 30 -6.00 -3.58 -20.07
C TRP A 30 -5.56 -4.87 -20.75
N GLN A 31 -4.26 -5.07 -20.85
CA GLN A 31 -3.70 -6.26 -21.51
C GLN A 31 -3.71 -7.49 -20.60
N SER A 32 -3.82 -7.30 -19.28
CA SER A 32 -3.86 -8.37 -18.28
C SER A 32 -4.84 -8.06 -17.15
N LYS A 33 -5.20 -9.10 -16.38
CA LYS A 33 -5.99 -8.89 -15.16
C LYS A 33 -5.20 -8.11 -14.11
N ALA A 34 -3.88 -8.28 -14.07
CA ALA A 34 -3.02 -7.54 -13.16
C ALA A 34 -3.05 -6.04 -13.47
N GLU A 35 -2.98 -5.66 -14.74
CA GLU A 35 -3.10 -4.26 -15.15
C GLU A 35 -4.48 -3.66 -14.80
N MET A 36 -5.55 -4.42 -15.01
CA MET A 36 -6.91 -3.98 -14.65
C MET A 36 -7.08 -3.79 -13.14
N VAL A 37 -6.53 -4.71 -12.34
CA VAL A 37 -6.59 -4.63 -10.88
C VAL A 37 -5.68 -3.51 -10.34
N PHE A 38 -4.55 -3.27 -10.99
CA PHE A 38 -3.69 -2.15 -10.67
C PHE A 38 -4.40 -0.79 -10.82
N ASP A 39 -5.12 -0.58 -11.93
CA ASP A 39 -5.92 0.64 -12.13
C ASP A 39 -7.02 0.80 -11.06
N LEU A 40 -7.63 -0.31 -10.63
CA LEU A 40 -8.59 -0.29 -9.51
C LEU A 40 -7.92 0.11 -8.19
N MET A 41 -6.73 -0.42 -7.90
CA MET A 41 -5.97 -0.08 -6.69
C MET A 41 -5.57 1.40 -6.68
N LEU A 42 -5.16 1.96 -7.82
CA LEU A 42 -4.88 3.39 -7.96
C LEU A 42 -6.11 4.23 -7.63
N HIS A 43 -7.24 3.91 -8.24
CA HIS A 43 -8.49 4.63 -8.01
C HIS A 43 -8.90 4.58 -6.52
N SER A 44 -8.83 3.41 -5.89
CA SER A 44 -9.11 3.27 -4.46
C SER A 44 -8.12 4.03 -3.57
N SER A 45 -6.86 4.16 -3.99
CA SER A 45 -5.86 4.95 -3.26
C SER A 45 -6.12 6.46 -3.36
N ASP A 46 -6.60 6.94 -4.50
CA ASP A 46 -6.95 8.35 -4.72
C ASP A 46 -8.16 8.79 -3.88
N GLU A 47 -9.05 7.85 -3.54
CA GLU A 47 -10.21 8.11 -2.67
C GLU A 47 -9.85 8.21 -1.18
N LEU A 48 -8.64 7.81 -0.77
CA LEU A 48 -8.21 7.90 0.62
C LEU A 48 -7.97 9.37 1.01
N PRO A 49 -8.48 9.83 2.17
CA PRO A 49 -8.26 11.19 2.62
C PRO A 49 -6.77 11.46 2.84
N PRO A 50 -6.30 12.70 2.68
CA PRO A 50 -4.92 13.05 2.93
C PRO A 50 -4.52 12.77 4.39
N LEU A 51 -3.22 12.50 4.60
CA LEU A 51 -2.67 12.33 5.93
C LEU A 51 -2.63 13.71 6.63
N GLU A 52 -3.58 13.92 7.54
CA GLU A 52 -3.65 15.14 8.35
C GLU A 52 -2.53 15.21 9.38
N ASP A 53 -2.20 16.42 9.84
CA ASP A 53 -1.28 16.65 10.96
C ASP A 53 -1.94 16.23 12.28
N ARG A 54 -1.34 15.27 12.97
CA ARG A 54 -1.81 14.77 14.27
C ARG A 54 -1.14 15.48 15.46
N GLY A 55 -0.28 16.47 15.19
CA GLY A 55 0.36 17.28 16.20
C GLY A 55 1.55 16.61 16.93
N SER A 56 1.89 15.37 16.58
CA SER A 56 3.04 14.65 17.14
C SER A 56 3.54 13.58 16.20
N LEU A 57 4.84 13.23 16.30
CA LEU A 57 5.45 12.14 15.52
C LEU A 57 4.68 10.82 15.72
N SER A 58 4.37 10.48 16.99
CA SER A 58 3.62 9.25 17.28
C SER A 58 2.24 9.23 16.63
N GLY A 59 1.49 10.33 16.68
CA GLY A 59 0.19 10.43 16.02
C GLY A 59 0.29 10.39 14.51
N ASP A 60 1.31 11.02 13.92
CA ASP A 60 1.56 10.99 12.49
C ASP A 60 1.95 9.58 12.01
N LEU A 61 2.78 8.85 12.78
CA LEU A 61 3.16 7.46 12.46
C LEU A 61 1.97 6.50 12.58
N ASP A 62 1.12 6.69 13.58
CA ASP A 62 -0.12 5.94 13.71
C ASP A 62 -1.06 6.16 12.50
N ALA A 63 -1.16 7.38 11.99
CA ALA A 63 -1.93 7.68 10.78
C ALA A 63 -1.32 7.03 9.52
N ILE A 64 0.01 7.01 9.38
CA ILE A 64 0.71 6.30 8.31
C ILE A 64 0.45 4.80 8.42
N ALA A 65 0.59 4.22 9.62
CA ALA A 65 0.34 2.80 9.87
C ALA A 65 -1.09 2.42 9.51
N ALA A 66 -2.09 3.19 9.97
CA ALA A 66 -3.49 2.98 9.64
C ALA A 66 -3.74 2.97 8.12
N ARG A 67 -3.10 3.90 7.38
CA ARG A 67 -3.22 3.98 5.92
C ARG A 67 -2.61 2.77 5.22
N VAL A 68 -1.40 2.35 5.61
CA VAL A 68 -0.75 1.17 5.03
C VAL A 68 -1.55 -0.10 5.32
N VAL A 69 -2.04 -0.25 6.55
CA VAL A 69 -2.88 -1.39 6.94
C VAL A 69 -4.19 -1.39 6.15
N ALA A 70 -4.89 -0.27 6.03
CA ALA A 70 -6.12 -0.18 5.25
C ALA A 70 -5.90 -0.56 3.78
N LEU A 71 -4.79 -0.11 3.18
CA LEU A 71 -4.47 -0.40 1.79
C LEU A 71 -4.13 -1.88 1.56
N VAL A 72 -3.28 -2.46 2.41
CA VAL A 72 -2.71 -3.80 2.20
C VAL A 72 -3.51 -4.90 2.91
N ALA A 73 -3.96 -4.63 4.13
CA ALA A 73 -4.64 -5.58 5.01
C ALA A 73 -6.16 -5.40 5.07
N GLY A 74 -6.69 -4.34 4.48
CA GLY A 74 -8.15 -4.16 4.34
C GLY A 74 -8.80 -5.25 3.48
N PRO A 75 -10.14 -5.32 3.45
CA PRO A 75 -10.87 -6.43 2.79
C PRO A 75 -10.46 -6.66 1.34
N LEU A 76 -10.21 -5.59 0.60
CA LEU A 76 -9.77 -5.66 -0.80
C LEU A 76 -8.30 -6.08 -0.90
N GLY A 77 -7.41 -5.48 -0.10
CA GLY A 77 -5.98 -5.74 -0.10
C GLY A 77 -5.67 -7.21 0.18
N ARG A 78 -6.25 -7.80 1.22
CA ARG A 78 -6.07 -9.24 1.57
C ARG A 78 -6.44 -10.17 0.41
N ARG A 79 -7.41 -9.80 -0.42
CA ARG A 79 -7.86 -10.59 -1.58
C ARG A 79 -7.03 -10.38 -2.85
N ILE A 80 -6.38 -9.23 -2.95
CA ILE A 80 -5.59 -8.86 -4.14
C ILE A 80 -4.11 -9.26 -3.98
N PHE A 81 -3.45 -8.77 -2.94
CA PHE A 81 -1.99 -8.78 -2.86
C PHE A 81 -1.35 -10.16 -2.98
N PRO A 82 -1.88 -11.25 -2.38
CA PRO A 82 -1.25 -12.56 -2.47
C PRO A 82 -1.06 -13.07 -3.91
N GLY A 83 -2.01 -12.79 -4.79
CA GLY A 83 -1.92 -13.23 -6.19
C GLY A 83 -1.37 -12.16 -7.14
N PHE A 84 -1.70 -10.90 -6.88
CA PHE A 84 -1.31 -9.78 -7.72
C PHE A 84 0.21 -9.59 -7.79
N ILE A 85 0.92 -9.72 -6.67
CA ILE A 85 2.38 -9.52 -6.62
C ILE A 85 3.10 -10.50 -7.57
N GLY A 86 2.66 -11.76 -7.61
CA GLY A 86 3.24 -12.76 -8.50
C GLY A 86 3.07 -12.41 -9.98
N ASP A 87 1.86 -12.05 -10.37
CA ASP A 87 1.55 -11.66 -11.76
C ASP A 87 2.27 -10.34 -12.13
N ALA A 88 2.28 -9.35 -11.22
CA ALA A 88 2.96 -8.07 -11.45
C ALA A 88 4.48 -8.23 -11.56
N ALA A 89 5.10 -9.10 -10.75
CA ALA A 89 6.54 -9.36 -10.82
C ALA A 89 6.96 -9.99 -12.15
N GLY A 90 6.05 -10.67 -12.84
CA GLY A 90 6.27 -11.20 -14.18
C GLY A 90 6.14 -10.16 -15.32
N ASP A 91 5.69 -8.94 -15.01
CA ASP A 91 5.48 -7.86 -15.97
C ASP A 91 6.32 -6.62 -15.61
N PRO A 92 7.50 -6.44 -16.24
CA PRO A 92 8.39 -5.30 -15.93
C PRO A 92 7.75 -3.93 -16.15
N ALA A 93 6.88 -3.78 -17.15
CA ALA A 93 6.22 -2.50 -17.45
C ALA A 93 5.19 -2.16 -16.35
N LEU A 94 4.43 -3.16 -15.88
CA LEU A 94 3.50 -3.01 -14.77
C LEU A 94 4.23 -2.70 -13.47
N MET A 95 5.35 -3.38 -13.20
CA MET A 95 6.20 -3.11 -12.02
C MET A 95 6.77 -1.69 -12.04
N GLU A 96 7.19 -1.18 -13.20
CA GLU A 96 7.66 0.21 -13.31
C GLU A 96 6.53 1.21 -13.06
N ARG A 97 5.33 0.98 -13.60
CA ARG A 97 4.14 1.80 -13.33
C ARG A 97 3.80 1.79 -11.83
N LEU A 98 3.79 0.61 -11.21
CA LEU A 98 3.52 0.45 -9.78
C LEU A 98 4.54 1.23 -8.94
N ARG A 99 5.83 1.14 -9.27
CA ARG A 99 6.88 1.90 -8.62
C ARG A 99 6.66 3.41 -8.75
N ASN A 100 6.37 3.89 -9.95
CA ASN A 100 6.27 5.32 -10.24
C ASN A 100 4.99 5.95 -9.66
N THR A 101 3.91 5.19 -9.52
CA THR A 101 2.62 5.69 -9.02
C THR A 101 2.45 5.43 -7.52
N ILE A 102 2.39 4.16 -7.11
CA ILE A 102 2.07 3.83 -5.70
C ILE A 102 3.28 4.06 -4.80
N VAL A 103 4.48 3.57 -5.21
CA VAL A 103 5.66 3.62 -4.31
C VAL A 103 6.17 5.05 -4.17
N LEU A 104 6.39 5.77 -5.28
CA LEU A 104 6.94 7.13 -5.22
C LEU A 104 5.93 8.12 -4.66
N ASP A 105 4.65 8.01 -5.00
CA ASP A 105 3.63 8.89 -4.44
C ASP A 105 3.43 8.64 -2.95
N GLY A 106 3.34 7.40 -2.52
CA GLY A 106 3.30 7.04 -1.10
C GLY A 106 4.51 7.57 -0.33
N ARG A 107 5.72 7.48 -0.92
CA ARG A 107 6.93 8.06 -0.34
C ARG A 107 6.82 9.57 -0.18
N ASN A 108 6.35 10.28 -1.20
CA ASN A 108 6.15 11.72 -1.14
C ASN A 108 5.13 12.13 -0.07
N GLN A 109 4.09 11.34 0.13
CA GLN A 109 3.10 11.58 1.19
C GLN A 109 3.74 11.40 2.58
N ILE A 110 4.49 10.32 2.81
CA ILE A 110 5.20 10.07 4.07
C ILE A 110 6.23 11.18 4.32
N THR A 111 6.99 11.59 3.31
CA THR A 111 7.96 12.70 3.44
C THR A 111 7.28 13.95 3.96
N ARG A 112 6.17 14.38 3.37
CA ARG A 112 5.43 15.56 3.81
C ARG A 112 4.95 15.46 5.26
N VAL A 113 4.57 14.28 5.71
CA VAL A 113 4.19 14.04 7.11
C VAL A 113 5.40 14.18 8.04
N LEU A 114 6.52 13.51 7.71
CA LEU A 114 7.73 13.57 8.56
C LEU A 114 8.38 14.95 8.58
N GLU A 115 8.29 15.73 7.50
CA GLU A 115 8.72 17.14 7.49
C GLU A 115 8.01 17.99 8.56
N ARG A 116 6.76 17.67 8.91
CA ARG A 116 6.06 18.34 10.02
C ARG A 116 6.74 18.03 11.36
N SER A 117 7.11 16.76 11.56
CA SER A 117 7.83 16.34 12.78
C SER A 117 9.23 16.94 12.86
N VAL A 118 9.91 17.13 11.73
CA VAL A 118 11.18 17.89 11.68
C VAL A 118 10.94 19.36 12.09
N ARG A 119 9.90 20.00 11.57
CA ARG A 119 9.58 21.39 11.97
C ARG A 119 9.20 21.54 13.43
N ARG A 120 8.65 20.50 14.06
CA ARG A 120 8.36 20.45 15.51
C ARG A 120 9.59 20.09 16.36
N GLY A 121 10.73 19.75 15.73
CA GLY A 121 11.95 19.34 16.42
C GLY A 121 11.93 17.91 16.97
N GLU A 122 10.98 17.08 16.52
CA GLU A 122 10.84 15.68 16.95
C GLU A 122 11.74 14.72 16.15
N LEU A 123 12.09 15.11 14.90
CA LEU A 123 13.03 14.40 14.02
C LEU A 123 14.13 15.37 13.55
N ALA A 124 15.31 14.80 13.26
CA ALA A 124 16.44 15.57 12.71
C ALA A 124 16.23 15.86 11.20
N ASP A 125 15.79 14.85 10.45
CA ASP A 125 15.63 14.88 8.99
C ASP A 125 14.57 13.85 8.53
N THR A 126 14.47 13.68 7.22
CA THR A 126 13.56 12.73 6.56
C THR A 126 14.29 11.64 5.75
N GLU A 127 15.59 11.43 5.97
CA GLU A 127 16.41 10.50 5.17
C GLU A 127 15.91 9.05 5.24
N ALA A 128 15.38 8.63 6.39
CA ALA A 128 14.85 7.28 6.60
C ALA A 128 13.51 6.99 5.89
N VAL A 129 12.91 7.93 5.16
CA VAL A 129 11.58 7.75 4.53
C VAL A 129 11.53 6.54 3.60
N ALA A 130 12.59 6.32 2.81
CA ALA A 130 12.62 5.21 1.85
C ALA A 130 12.62 3.86 2.55
N ASP A 131 13.42 3.73 3.60
CA ASP A 131 13.53 2.50 4.38
C ASP A 131 12.26 2.29 5.20
N LEU A 132 11.73 3.35 5.81
CA LEU A 132 10.46 3.32 6.53
C LEU A 132 9.35 2.75 5.66
N GLN A 133 9.14 3.28 4.45
CA GLN A 133 8.10 2.81 3.54
C GLN A 133 8.29 1.32 3.19
N ALA A 134 9.52 0.92 2.85
CA ALA A 134 9.82 -0.47 2.48
C ALA A 134 9.55 -1.43 3.64
N VAL A 135 9.98 -1.06 4.85
CA VAL A 135 9.77 -1.86 6.06
C VAL A 135 8.29 -1.99 6.39
N LEU A 136 7.53 -0.89 6.35
CA LEU A 136 6.10 -0.91 6.70
C LEU A 136 5.28 -1.75 5.72
N ILE A 137 5.47 -1.55 4.41
CA ILE A 137 4.76 -2.32 3.39
C ILE A 137 5.16 -3.79 3.46
N GLY A 138 6.46 -4.09 3.57
CA GLY A 138 6.96 -5.46 3.68
C GLY A 138 6.42 -6.17 4.91
N ALA A 139 6.43 -5.52 6.08
CA ALA A 139 5.89 -6.08 7.32
C ALA A 139 4.39 -6.38 7.21
N VAL A 140 3.58 -5.44 6.70
CA VAL A 140 2.14 -5.67 6.53
C VAL A 140 1.88 -6.81 5.55
N LEU A 141 2.59 -6.88 4.42
CA LEU A 141 2.46 -7.96 3.45
C LEU A 141 2.77 -9.32 4.07
N MET A 142 3.87 -9.43 4.83
CA MET A 142 4.25 -10.68 5.51
C MET A 142 3.18 -11.10 6.52
N LEU A 143 2.70 -10.16 7.34
CA LEU A 143 1.67 -10.47 8.34
C LEU A 143 0.34 -10.86 7.68
N VAL A 144 -0.07 -10.20 6.60
CA VAL A 144 -1.29 -10.56 5.85
C VAL A 144 -1.19 -11.96 5.23
N LEU A 145 0.00 -12.36 4.77
CA LEU A 145 0.20 -13.66 4.13
C LEU A 145 0.25 -14.81 5.14
N PHE A 146 0.90 -14.61 6.28
CA PHE A 146 1.19 -15.70 7.23
C PHE A 146 0.32 -15.68 8.50
N GLU A 147 -0.31 -14.53 8.80
CA GLU A 147 -1.23 -14.36 9.93
C GLU A 147 -2.55 -13.70 9.47
N PRO A 148 -3.30 -14.35 8.55
CA PRO A 148 -4.48 -13.74 7.91
C PRO A 148 -5.59 -13.38 8.89
N GLU A 149 -5.66 -14.02 10.06
CA GLU A 149 -6.65 -13.77 11.10
C GLU A 149 -6.27 -12.64 12.07
N MET A 150 -5.09 -12.01 11.88
CA MET A 150 -4.66 -10.92 12.76
C MET A 150 -5.63 -9.74 12.64
N ASP A 151 -6.07 -9.26 13.81
CA ASP A 151 -6.94 -8.09 13.94
C ASP A 151 -6.26 -6.82 13.38
N GLU A 152 -7.02 -6.00 12.66
CA GLU A 152 -6.48 -4.79 12.00
C GLU A 152 -5.96 -3.75 13.01
N GLY A 153 -6.57 -3.65 14.21
CA GLY A 153 -6.11 -2.75 15.26
C GLY A 153 -4.77 -3.20 15.85
N LEU A 154 -4.62 -4.51 16.09
CA LEU A 154 -3.34 -5.08 16.53
C LEU A 154 -2.26 -4.90 15.47
N LEU A 155 -2.60 -5.15 14.19
CA LEU A 155 -1.69 -4.95 13.07
C LEU A 155 -1.24 -3.49 12.99
N ARG A 156 -2.18 -2.54 13.06
CA ARG A 156 -1.87 -1.10 13.06
C ARG A 156 -0.90 -0.71 14.17
N ASN A 157 -1.14 -1.17 15.41
CA ASN A 157 -0.26 -0.86 16.54
C ASN A 157 1.16 -1.40 16.30
N LYS A 158 1.28 -2.67 15.86
CA LYS A 158 2.59 -3.27 15.51
C LYS A 158 3.32 -2.47 14.42
N ILE A 159 2.62 -1.99 13.41
CA ILE A 159 3.20 -1.22 12.30
C ILE A 159 3.62 0.19 12.79
N ALA A 160 2.83 0.83 13.65
CA ALA A 160 3.21 2.12 14.25
C ALA A 160 4.46 2.00 15.14
N ASP A 161 4.53 0.96 15.97
CA ASP A 161 5.71 0.69 16.81
C ASP A 161 6.96 0.41 15.96
N LEU A 162 6.82 -0.35 14.89
CA LEU A 162 7.89 -0.63 13.93
C LEU A 162 8.36 0.66 13.23
N ALA A 163 7.43 1.53 12.83
CA ALA A 163 7.75 2.83 12.25
C ALA A 163 8.58 3.69 13.19
N MET A 164 8.19 3.75 14.47
CA MET A 164 8.93 4.46 15.49
C MET A 164 10.35 3.87 15.69
N ALA A 165 10.48 2.55 15.72
CA ALA A 165 11.76 1.87 15.86
C ALA A 165 12.72 2.17 14.70
N VAL A 166 12.22 2.17 13.45
CA VAL A 166 13.02 2.51 12.25
C VAL A 166 13.57 3.94 12.36
N LEU A 167 12.73 4.90 12.73
CA LEU A 167 13.14 6.31 12.85
C LEU A 167 14.05 6.57 14.05
N SER A 168 13.95 5.77 15.11
CA SER A 168 14.81 5.88 16.29
C SER A 168 16.16 5.18 16.10
N GLY A 169 16.20 4.10 15.32
CA GLY A 169 17.41 3.27 15.10
C GLY A 169 18.43 3.88 14.14
N GLY A 170 18.04 4.87 13.33
CA GLY A 170 18.95 5.61 12.44
C GLY A 170 19.95 6.52 13.16
N ARG A 171 19.90 6.60 14.48
CA ARG A 171 20.84 7.35 15.31
C ARG A 171 21.95 6.43 15.81
N THR A 172 22.87 5.99 14.98
CA THR A 172 24.21 5.60 15.45
C THR A 172 25.00 6.90 15.63
N PRO A 173 25.39 7.28 16.85
CA PRO A 173 26.32 8.38 17.03
C PRO A 173 27.66 7.97 16.42
N SER A 174 28.16 8.77 15.50
CA SER A 174 29.55 8.74 15.03
C SER A 174 30.48 9.14 16.16
#